data_e8f11ea4d7429ef4a7fbe4ca656ed294
#
_entry.id   e8f11ea4d7429ef4a7fbe4ca656ed294
#
_cell.length_a   1.000
_cell.length_b   1.000
_cell.length_c   1.000
_cell.angle_alpha   90.00
_cell.angle_beta   90.00
_cell.angle_gamma   90.00
#
_symmetry.space_group_name_H-M   'P 1'
#
loop_
_entity.id
_entity.type
_entity.pdbx_description
1 polymer ?
#
loop_
_entity_poly.entity_id
_entity_poly.type
_entity_poly.pdbx_seq_one_letter_code
_entity_poly.pdbx_strand_id
1 'polypeptide(L)'
;MELTDEQWAVLDPLIGGMPRRADRRGRPWRRSRAVLNGILWILRTGAPWADLPERFAPYQTCHRRYQRWVREGRFERILEALATDLKERGKLDLSECFIDGAFIAGENRGGCVGPTKRGKGTKLMAMADRFGPPLAACAASASPHESRLVAPTLDSRFVAALPQRLIGDRAYDADPLDAELAKLGVEMIAPHRRNRKRPKTQDGRPLRRYRRRWKIERLFAWLGNFRRLVVRYERYALNYLGFVQLGCILILLRQG
;
A
#
# COMPACT_ATOMS: atom_id res chain seq x y z
N MET A 1 -7.95 13.64 -12.32
CA MET A 1 -8.66 13.21 -11.10
C MET A 1 -8.35 14.24 -10.04
N GLU A 2 -9.36 14.85 -9.51
CA GLU A 2 -9.26 15.81 -8.42
C GLU A 2 -10.15 15.33 -7.27
N LEU A 3 -9.84 15.73 -6.06
CA LEU A 3 -10.63 15.38 -4.89
C LEU A 3 -11.97 16.10 -4.90
N THR A 4 -13.05 15.38 -4.59
CA THR A 4 -14.36 15.99 -4.31
C THR A 4 -14.30 16.80 -3.01
N ASP A 5 -15.32 17.61 -2.74
CA ASP A 5 -15.39 18.38 -1.50
C ASP A 5 -15.54 17.47 -0.27
N GLU A 6 -16.30 16.39 -0.42
CA GLU A 6 -16.49 15.38 0.62
C GLU A 6 -15.18 14.65 0.94
N GLN A 7 -14.44 14.21 -0.09
CA GLN A 7 -13.13 13.58 0.08
C GLN A 7 -12.13 14.53 0.74
N TRP A 8 -12.16 15.81 0.34
CA TRP A 8 -11.28 16.80 0.95
C TRP A 8 -11.67 17.08 2.40
N ALA A 9 -12.94 17.18 2.74
CA ALA A 9 -13.39 17.37 4.11
C ALA A 9 -12.87 16.29 5.07
N VAL A 10 -12.76 15.04 4.59
CA VAL A 10 -12.17 13.93 5.36
C VAL A 10 -10.66 14.08 5.47
N LEU A 11 -9.97 14.49 4.39
CA LEU A 11 -8.50 14.52 4.34
C LEU A 11 -7.89 15.78 4.97
N ASP A 12 -8.57 16.93 4.95
CA ASP A 12 -8.03 18.21 5.41
C ASP A 12 -7.51 18.17 6.86
N PRO A 13 -8.28 17.68 7.85
CA PRO A 13 -7.80 17.57 9.22
C PRO A 13 -6.63 16.59 9.36
N LEU A 14 -6.58 15.53 8.56
CA LEU A 14 -5.58 14.47 8.65
C LEU A 14 -4.25 14.86 7.99
N ILE A 15 -4.29 15.54 6.84
CA ILE A 15 -3.08 15.96 6.15
C ILE A 15 -2.33 17.05 6.91
N GLY A 16 -3.03 17.80 7.74
CA GLY A 16 -2.50 18.81 8.63
C GLY A 16 -1.94 20.04 7.92
N GLY A 17 -1.84 21.12 8.68
CA GLY A 17 -1.30 22.39 8.22
C GLY A 17 0.21 22.36 7.91
N MET A 18 0.65 23.36 7.16
CA MET A 18 2.08 23.61 6.96
C MET A 18 2.58 24.59 8.04
N PRO A 19 3.76 24.33 8.62
CA PRO A 19 4.30 25.21 9.64
C PRO A 19 4.53 26.60 9.06
N ARG A 20 4.09 27.62 9.79
CA ARG A 20 4.38 29.01 9.48
C ARG A 20 5.63 29.44 10.26
N ARG A 21 6.43 30.33 9.68
CA ARG A 21 7.51 30.98 10.42
C ARG A 21 6.93 31.84 11.54
N ALA A 22 7.63 31.92 12.66
CA ALA A 22 7.19 32.72 13.79
C ALA A 22 7.08 34.23 13.42
N ASP A 23 8.00 34.71 12.58
CA ASP A 23 8.05 36.09 12.08
C ASP A 23 7.03 36.39 10.96
N ARG A 24 6.23 35.37 10.52
CA ARG A 24 5.26 35.43 9.42
C ARG A 24 5.83 35.95 8.07
N ARG A 25 7.16 36.09 7.96
CA ARG A 25 7.82 36.53 6.72
C ARG A 25 7.89 35.36 5.70
N GLY A 26 7.94 35.72 4.44
CA GLY A 26 8.05 34.78 3.33
C GLY A 26 6.74 34.56 2.56
N ARG A 27 6.88 33.91 1.41
CA ARG A 27 5.72 33.61 0.54
C ARG A 27 4.78 32.62 1.25
N PRO A 28 3.45 32.87 1.28
CA PRO A 28 2.48 31.96 1.86
C PRO A 28 2.53 30.57 1.20
N TRP A 29 2.29 29.53 2.00
CA TRP A 29 2.18 28.18 1.46
C TRP A 29 0.97 28.07 0.53
N ARG A 30 1.16 27.37 -0.60
CA ARG A 30 0.04 26.97 -1.46
C ARG A 30 -0.91 26.06 -0.68
N ARG A 31 -2.22 26.19 -0.94
CA ARG A 31 -3.26 25.39 -0.30
C ARG A 31 -2.99 23.89 -0.48
N SER A 32 -3.11 23.09 0.59
CA SER A 32 -2.78 21.66 0.57
C SER A 32 -3.60 20.89 -0.44
N ARG A 33 -4.89 21.21 -0.60
CA ARG A 33 -5.76 20.59 -1.62
C ARG A 33 -5.23 20.77 -3.05
N ALA A 34 -4.85 22.00 -3.41
CA ALA A 34 -4.33 22.27 -4.76
C ALA A 34 -3.03 21.52 -5.04
N VAL A 35 -2.16 21.39 -4.02
CA VAL A 35 -0.93 20.64 -4.12
C VAL A 35 -1.21 19.13 -4.24
N LEU A 36 -2.13 18.60 -3.40
CA LEU A 36 -2.49 17.19 -3.41
C LEU A 36 -3.12 16.80 -4.75
N ASN A 37 -4.01 17.63 -5.31
CA ASN A 37 -4.59 17.38 -6.63
C ASN A 37 -3.52 17.27 -7.74
N GLY A 38 -2.47 18.10 -7.69
CA GLY A 38 -1.32 17.97 -8.60
C GLY A 38 -0.56 16.66 -8.40
N ILE A 39 -0.34 16.24 -7.16
CA ILE A 39 0.30 14.96 -6.83
C ILE A 39 -0.56 13.77 -7.32
N LEU A 40 -1.88 13.84 -7.14
CA LEU A 40 -2.82 12.81 -7.61
C LEU A 40 -2.89 12.74 -9.13
N TRP A 41 -2.68 13.85 -9.82
CA TRP A 41 -2.56 13.84 -11.27
C TRP A 41 -1.31 13.06 -11.71
N ILE A 42 -0.15 13.28 -11.08
CA ILE A 42 1.08 12.50 -11.32
C ILE A 42 0.87 11.01 -11.01
N LEU A 43 0.24 10.68 -9.87
CA LEU A 43 -0.09 9.31 -9.50
C LEU A 43 -0.90 8.62 -10.60
N ARG A 44 -1.94 9.27 -11.09
CA ARG A 44 -2.85 8.71 -12.09
C ARG A 44 -2.20 8.55 -13.46
N THR A 45 -1.47 9.57 -13.93
CA THR A 45 -0.95 9.62 -15.30
C THR A 45 0.39 8.93 -15.48
N GLY A 46 1.19 8.83 -14.39
CA GLY A 46 2.56 8.36 -14.43
C GLY A 46 3.54 9.34 -15.06
N ALA A 47 3.08 10.54 -15.44
CA ALA A 47 3.87 11.54 -16.13
C ALA A 47 5.09 12.02 -15.30
N PRO A 48 6.15 12.51 -15.95
CA PRO A 48 7.21 13.25 -15.26
C PRO A 48 6.66 14.45 -14.50
N TRP A 49 7.30 14.83 -13.39
CA TRP A 49 6.85 15.99 -12.61
C TRP A 49 6.82 17.28 -13.41
N ALA A 50 7.75 17.46 -14.36
CA ALA A 50 7.83 18.65 -15.20
C ALA A 50 6.60 18.85 -16.11
N ASP A 51 5.90 17.76 -16.42
CA ASP A 51 4.71 17.76 -17.30
C ASP A 51 3.41 18.07 -16.55
N LEU A 52 3.50 18.43 -15.25
CA LEU A 52 2.32 18.79 -14.47
C LEU A 52 1.66 20.05 -15.06
N PRO A 53 0.37 20.00 -15.49
CA PRO A 53 -0.31 21.11 -16.10
C PRO A 53 -0.36 22.36 -15.22
N GLU A 54 -0.30 23.56 -15.83
CA GLU A 54 -0.26 24.88 -15.15
C GLU A 54 -1.48 25.17 -14.27
N ARG A 55 -2.62 24.52 -14.54
CA ARG A 55 -3.84 24.62 -13.70
C ARG A 55 -3.63 24.11 -12.27
N PHE A 56 -2.60 23.29 -12.02
CA PHE A 56 -2.20 22.84 -10.68
C PHE A 56 -1.17 23.80 -10.06
N ALA A 57 -0.82 23.53 -8.81
CA ALA A 57 0.31 24.21 -8.19
C ALA A 57 1.62 23.85 -8.93
N PRO A 58 2.64 24.75 -8.98
CA PRO A 58 3.90 24.48 -9.67
C PRO A 58 4.49 23.13 -9.27
N TYR A 59 5.00 22.38 -10.25
CA TYR A 59 5.46 21.00 -10.04
C TYR A 59 6.54 20.90 -8.98
N GLN A 60 7.46 21.87 -8.88
CA GLN A 60 8.48 21.91 -7.84
C GLN A 60 7.86 22.00 -6.44
N THR A 61 6.76 22.75 -6.31
CA THR A 61 6.00 22.86 -5.05
C THR A 61 5.32 21.53 -4.71
N CYS A 62 4.67 20.91 -5.70
CA CYS A 62 4.02 19.61 -5.52
C CYS A 62 5.04 18.53 -5.14
N HIS A 63 6.16 18.44 -5.85
CA HIS A 63 7.20 17.45 -5.60
C HIS A 63 7.85 17.61 -4.22
N ARG A 64 8.27 18.83 -3.85
CA ARG A 64 8.85 19.10 -2.52
C ARG A 64 7.85 18.83 -1.39
N ARG A 65 6.58 19.20 -1.59
CA ARG A 65 5.52 18.96 -0.60
C ARG A 65 5.23 17.48 -0.45
N TYR A 66 5.17 16.73 -1.56
CA TYR A 66 5.04 15.28 -1.58
C TYR A 66 6.16 14.61 -0.78
N GLN A 67 7.42 14.90 -1.09
CA GLN A 67 8.57 14.36 -0.37
C GLN A 67 8.56 14.70 1.13
N ARG A 68 8.09 15.88 1.47
CA ARG A 68 7.94 16.29 2.86
C ARG A 68 6.86 15.48 3.56
N TRP A 69 5.68 15.36 2.98
CA TRP A 69 4.58 14.59 3.55
C TRP A 69 4.92 13.11 3.73
N VAL A 70 5.64 12.52 2.77
CA VAL A 70 6.17 11.17 2.88
C VAL A 70 7.14 11.04 4.06
N ARG A 71 8.13 11.93 4.19
CA ARG A 71 9.09 11.89 5.29
C ARG A 71 8.48 12.15 6.67
N GLU A 72 7.42 12.94 6.71
CA GLU A 72 6.67 13.22 7.94
C GLU A 72 5.66 12.12 8.28
N GLY A 73 5.53 11.02 7.50
CA GLY A 73 4.60 9.92 7.73
C GLY A 73 3.12 10.35 7.64
N ARG A 74 2.80 11.39 6.85
CA ARG A 74 1.42 11.90 6.81
C ARG A 74 0.47 10.92 6.14
N PHE A 75 0.92 10.20 5.12
CA PHE A 75 0.08 9.23 4.42
C PHE A 75 -0.20 7.99 5.27
N GLU A 76 0.77 7.57 6.10
CA GLU A 76 0.57 6.51 7.10
C GLU A 76 -0.52 6.89 8.09
N ARG A 77 -0.43 8.08 8.70
CA ARG A 77 -1.46 8.56 9.64
C ARG A 77 -2.84 8.69 9.01
N ILE A 78 -2.93 9.10 7.74
CA ILE A 78 -4.19 9.16 7.01
C ILE A 78 -4.76 7.74 6.82
N LEU A 79 -3.92 6.78 6.43
CA LEU A 79 -4.33 5.38 6.26
C LEU A 79 -4.82 4.78 7.59
N GLU A 80 -4.09 5.01 8.67
CA GLU A 80 -4.47 4.56 10.02
C GLU A 80 -5.84 5.12 10.44
N ALA A 81 -6.04 6.43 10.25
CA ALA A 81 -7.31 7.08 10.60
C ALA A 81 -8.48 6.55 9.75
N LEU A 82 -8.31 6.45 8.43
CA LEU A 82 -9.35 5.95 7.53
C LEU A 82 -9.67 4.48 7.78
N ALA A 83 -8.66 3.64 7.96
CA ALA A 83 -8.88 2.22 8.20
C ALA A 83 -9.50 1.95 9.57
N THR A 84 -9.16 2.75 10.59
CA THR A 84 -9.77 2.64 11.92
C THR A 84 -11.25 3.04 11.85
N ASP A 85 -11.59 4.17 11.25
CA ASP A 85 -12.98 4.62 11.07
C ASP A 85 -13.82 3.58 10.28
N LEU A 86 -13.28 3.07 9.17
CA LEU A 86 -13.97 2.05 8.38
C LEU A 86 -14.17 0.73 9.15
N LYS A 87 -13.20 0.34 9.98
CA LYS A 87 -13.32 -0.83 10.85
C LYS A 87 -14.39 -0.63 11.92
N GLU A 88 -14.42 0.51 12.58
CA GLU A 88 -15.43 0.85 13.59
C GLU A 88 -16.85 0.86 13.00
N ARG A 89 -16.98 1.29 11.74
CA ARG A 89 -18.25 1.25 10.99
C ARG A 89 -18.57 -0.13 10.37
N GLY A 90 -17.78 -1.17 10.64
CA GLY A 90 -17.98 -2.53 10.12
C GLY A 90 -17.74 -2.68 8.62
N LYS A 91 -17.10 -1.70 7.97
CA LYS A 91 -16.75 -1.72 6.54
C LYS A 91 -15.39 -2.38 6.24
N LEU A 92 -14.62 -2.72 7.28
CA LEU A 92 -13.44 -3.56 7.22
C LEU A 92 -13.59 -4.76 8.14
N ASP A 93 -13.24 -5.95 7.66
CA ASP A 93 -13.35 -7.22 8.38
C ASP A 93 -12.04 -8.00 8.29
N LEU A 94 -11.40 -8.16 9.46
CA LEU A 94 -10.11 -8.83 9.63
C LEU A 94 -10.26 -10.34 9.89
N SER A 95 -11.46 -10.90 9.83
CA SER A 95 -11.68 -12.34 10.03
C SER A 95 -10.98 -13.19 8.97
N GLU A 96 -10.83 -12.64 7.75
CA GLU A 96 -10.11 -13.25 6.62
C GLU A 96 -9.41 -12.14 5.84
N CYS A 97 -8.10 -12.20 5.78
CA CYS A 97 -7.31 -11.26 4.97
C CYS A 97 -6.53 -12.03 3.90
N PHE A 98 -6.25 -11.37 2.80
CA PHE A 98 -5.56 -11.95 1.66
C PHE A 98 -4.23 -11.22 1.47
N ILE A 99 -3.14 -11.97 1.31
CA ILE A 99 -1.80 -11.43 1.10
C ILE A 99 -1.23 -11.92 -0.23
N ASP A 100 -0.56 -11.03 -0.93
CA ASP A 100 0.16 -11.35 -2.15
C ASP A 100 1.26 -10.33 -2.43
N GLY A 101 2.15 -10.65 -3.38
CA GLY A 101 3.22 -9.78 -3.86
C GLY A 101 3.17 -9.56 -5.36
N ALA A 102 3.36 -8.32 -5.78
CA ALA A 102 3.52 -7.96 -7.19
C ALA A 102 4.95 -7.52 -7.50
N PHE A 103 5.51 -8.00 -8.61
CA PHE A 103 6.78 -7.52 -9.13
C PHE A 103 6.56 -6.20 -9.87
N ILE A 104 7.27 -5.16 -9.45
CA ILE A 104 7.27 -3.85 -10.08
C ILE A 104 8.63 -3.61 -10.69
N ALA A 105 8.68 -3.47 -12.01
CA ALA A 105 9.92 -3.14 -12.71
C ALA A 105 10.48 -1.81 -12.19
N GLY A 106 11.78 -1.76 -11.92
CA GLY A 106 12.45 -0.54 -11.47
C GLY A 106 13.47 -0.10 -12.49
N GLU A 107 13.32 1.10 -13.02
CA GLU A 107 14.29 1.67 -13.97
C GLU A 107 15.54 2.20 -13.25
N ASN A 108 15.39 2.62 -11.99
CA ASN A 108 16.46 3.27 -11.23
C ASN A 108 17.12 2.32 -10.21
N ARG A 109 18.42 2.52 -9.98
CA ARG A 109 19.13 1.93 -8.84
C ARG A 109 18.69 2.67 -7.57
N GLY A 110 18.29 1.92 -6.54
CA GLY A 110 17.87 2.52 -5.26
C GLY A 110 17.56 1.46 -4.21
N GLY A 111 17.27 1.89 -2.99
CA GLY A 111 16.82 0.98 -1.94
C GLY A 111 15.59 0.18 -2.37
N CYS A 112 15.48 -1.06 -1.92
CA CYS A 112 14.40 -1.99 -2.27
C CYS A 112 14.31 -2.34 -3.77
N VAL A 113 15.44 -2.31 -4.50
CA VAL A 113 15.57 -2.86 -5.86
C VAL A 113 16.47 -4.08 -5.82
N GLY A 114 16.01 -5.21 -6.34
CA GLY A 114 16.77 -6.46 -6.38
C GLY A 114 16.60 -7.22 -7.69
N PRO A 115 17.57 -8.09 -8.01
CA PRO A 115 17.52 -8.90 -9.22
C PRO A 115 16.49 -10.04 -9.08
N THR A 116 15.84 -10.35 -10.20
CA THR A 116 14.99 -11.52 -10.38
C THR A 116 15.20 -12.09 -11.80
N LYS A 117 14.58 -13.23 -12.09
CA LYS A 117 14.54 -13.77 -13.46
C LYS A 117 13.83 -12.84 -14.45
N ARG A 118 12.99 -11.93 -13.95
CA ARG A 118 12.25 -10.92 -14.75
C ARG A 118 12.98 -9.59 -14.87
N GLY A 119 14.25 -9.51 -14.41
CA GLY A 119 15.00 -8.28 -14.33
C GLY A 119 15.07 -7.70 -12.92
N LYS A 120 15.53 -6.45 -12.79
CA LYS A 120 15.63 -5.73 -11.52
C LYS A 120 14.29 -5.06 -11.19
N GLY A 121 13.90 -5.11 -9.93
CA GLY A 121 12.66 -4.49 -9.51
C GLY A 121 12.43 -4.46 -8.00
N THR A 122 11.29 -3.94 -7.65
CA THR A 122 10.75 -3.87 -6.29
C THR A 122 9.59 -4.86 -6.18
N LYS A 123 9.49 -5.53 -5.06
CA LYS A 123 8.31 -6.31 -4.72
C LYS A 123 7.38 -5.42 -3.91
N LEU A 124 6.19 -5.17 -4.43
CA LEU A 124 5.10 -4.56 -3.69
C LEU A 124 4.28 -5.66 -3.03
N MET A 125 4.37 -5.75 -1.71
CA MET A 125 3.52 -6.61 -0.92
C MET A 125 2.28 -5.84 -0.50
N ALA A 126 1.13 -6.49 -0.52
CA ALA A 126 -0.12 -5.91 -0.04
C ALA A 126 -0.97 -6.93 0.72
N MET A 127 -1.79 -6.44 1.61
CA MET A 127 -2.82 -7.21 2.30
C MET A 127 -4.18 -6.54 2.08
N ALA A 128 -5.16 -7.34 1.66
CA ALA A 128 -6.55 -6.93 1.54
C ALA A 128 -7.40 -7.55 2.64
N ASP A 129 -8.43 -6.86 3.09
CA ASP A 129 -9.41 -7.38 4.03
C ASP A 129 -10.38 -8.38 3.36
N ARG A 130 -11.33 -8.91 4.15
CA ARG A 130 -12.36 -9.81 3.68
C ARG A 130 -13.20 -9.27 2.52
N PHE A 131 -13.39 -7.97 2.39
CA PHE A 131 -14.16 -7.33 1.33
C PHE A 131 -13.30 -6.89 0.13
N GLY A 132 -11.98 -6.76 0.32
CA GLY A 132 -10.99 -6.44 -0.69
C GLY A 132 -10.30 -5.07 -0.58
N PRO A 133 -10.74 -4.12 0.26
CA PRO A 133 -9.98 -2.91 0.58
C PRO A 133 -8.59 -3.19 1.13
N PRO A 134 -7.61 -2.27 0.92
CA PRO A 134 -6.26 -2.43 1.40
C PRO A 134 -6.17 -2.30 2.93
N LEU A 135 -5.44 -3.21 3.56
CA LEU A 135 -5.11 -3.19 5.00
C LEU A 135 -3.64 -3.00 5.29
N ALA A 136 -2.77 -3.34 4.35
CA ALA A 136 -1.34 -3.14 4.47
C ALA A 136 -0.71 -2.99 3.08
N ALA A 137 0.41 -2.27 3.01
CA ALA A 137 1.26 -2.24 1.84
C ALA A 137 2.71 -1.94 2.25
N CYS A 138 3.66 -2.72 1.72
CA CYS A 138 5.08 -2.43 1.87
C CYS A 138 5.85 -2.69 0.59
N ALA A 139 6.99 -2.02 0.44
CA ALA A 139 7.89 -2.16 -0.68
C ALA A 139 9.19 -2.81 -0.21
N ALA A 140 9.59 -3.90 -0.84
CA ALA A 140 10.81 -4.62 -0.55
C ALA A 140 11.63 -4.86 -1.84
N SER A 141 12.89 -5.29 -1.67
CA SER A 141 13.64 -5.85 -2.80
C SER A 141 12.87 -6.99 -3.45
N ALA A 142 12.91 -7.10 -4.77
CA ALA A 142 12.24 -8.19 -5.47
C ALA A 142 12.89 -9.57 -5.23
N SER A 143 14.13 -9.62 -4.72
CA SER A 143 14.90 -10.85 -4.52
C SER A 143 14.36 -11.79 -3.43
N PRO A 144 13.93 -11.33 -2.23
CA PRO A 144 13.44 -12.21 -1.19
C PRO A 144 12.18 -12.97 -1.61
N HIS A 145 12.07 -14.20 -1.11
CA HIS A 145 10.85 -14.99 -1.25
C HIS A 145 9.69 -14.34 -0.46
N GLU A 146 8.47 -14.42 -0.97
CA GLU A 146 7.30 -13.73 -0.40
C GLU A 146 6.99 -14.14 1.04
N SER A 147 7.22 -15.41 1.38
CA SER A 147 7.05 -15.90 2.77
C SER A 147 7.90 -15.12 3.78
N ARG A 148 9.07 -14.59 3.39
CA ARG A 148 9.92 -13.75 4.25
C ARG A 148 9.44 -12.32 4.39
N LEU A 149 8.50 -11.92 3.54
CA LEU A 149 7.95 -10.56 3.53
C LEU A 149 6.59 -10.47 4.24
N VAL A 150 6.09 -11.58 4.80
CA VAL A 150 4.81 -11.59 5.54
C VAL A 150 4.90 -10.73 6.79
N ALA A 151 5.90 -10.92 7.64
CA ALA A 151 6.08 -10.15 8.87
C ALA A 151 6.21 -8.64 8.58
N PRO A 152 7.11 -8.17 7.68
CA PRO A 152 7.16 -6.76 7.31
C PRO A 152 5.85 -6.21 6.75
N THR A 153 5.07 -7.04 6.04
CA THR A 153 3.75 -6.62 5.53
C THR A 153 2.74 -6.45 6.65
N LEU A 154 2.72 -7.38 7.63
CA LEU A 154 1.88 -7.26 8.82
C LEU A 154 2.27 -6.05 9.68
N ASP A 155 3.56 -5.73 9.78
CA ASP A 155 4.04 -4.54 10.51
C ASP A 155 3.63 -3.23 9.83
N SER A 156 3.40 -3.27 8.52
CA SER A 156 2.95 -2.10 7.71
C SER A 156 1.42 -1.97 7.64
N ARG A 157 0.67 -2.65 8.52
CA ARG A 157 -0.79 -2.60 8.50
C ARG A 157 -1.35 -1.26 8.97
N PHE A 158 -2.48 -0.88 8.40
CA PHE A 158 -3.15 0.40 8.66
C PHE A 158 -4.06 0.38 9.90
N VAL A 159 -4.23 -0.79 10.52
CA VAL A 159 -5.00 -0.97 11.77
C VAL A 159 -4.15 -1.71 12.80
N ALA A 160 -4.30 -1.41 14.07
CA ALA A 160 -3.52 -2.06 15.12
C ALA A 160 -3.79 -3.57 15.25
N ALA A 161 -5.04 -4.00 14.96
CA ALA A 161 -5.42 -5.39 15.07
C ALA A 161 -4.78 -6.27 13.99
N LEU A 162 -4.46 -7.52 14.36
CA LEU A 162 -4.01 -8.55 13.43
C LEU A 162 -5.19 -9.27 12.76
N PRO A 163 -5.03 -9.82 11.56
CA PRO A 163 -6.03 -10.67 10.96
C PRO A 163 -6.17 -11.98 11.73
N GLN A 164 -7.37 -12.55 11.79
CA GLN A 164 -7.56 -13.90 12.34
C GLN A 164 -7.01 -14.96 11.39
N ARG A 165 -7.22 -14.77 10.10
CA ARG A 165 -6.74 -15.66 9.03
C ARG A 165 -6.07 -14.86 7.94
N LEU A 166 -4.91 -15.34 7.51
CA LEU A 166 -4.16 -14.79 6.40
C LEU A 166 -4.14 -15.82 5.27
N ILE A 167 -4.63 -15.45 4.09
CA ILE A 167 -4.80 -16.35 2.95
C ILE A 167 -3.83 -15.93 1.87
N GLY A 168 -2.95 -16.84 1.46
CA GLY A 168 -1.95 -16.62 0.42
C GLY A 168 -1.90 -17.76 -0.59
N ASP A 169 -1.04 -17.64 -1.59
CA ASP A 169 -0.81 -18.67 -2.58
C ASP A 169 0.16 -19.77 -2.08
N ARG A 170 0.56 -20.67 -2.96
CA ARG A 170 1.52 -21.76 -2.62
C ARG A 170 2.92 -21.27 -2.24
N ALA A 171 3.26 -20.01 -2.52
CA ALA A 171 4.52 -19.44 -2.08
C ALA A 171 4.59 -19.34 -0.55
N TYR A 172 3.44 -19.22 0.10
CA TYR A 172 3.32 -19.10 1.55
C TYR A 172 3.22 -20.46 2.28
N ASP A 173 3.23 -21.60 1.57
CA ASP A 173 3.29 -22.96 2.19
C ASP A 173 4.67 -23.19 2.81
N ALA A 174 4.83 -22.80 4.08
CA ALA A 174 6.07 -22.91 4.83
C ALA A 174 5.79 -23.10 6.33
N ASP A 175 6.11 -24.31 6.85
CA ASP A 175 5.85 -24.65 8.26
C ASP A 175 6.47 -23.65 9.28
N PRO A 176 7.69 -23.08 9.06
CA PRO A 176 8.20 -22.04 9.94
C PRO A 176 7.34 -20.77 9.96
N LEU A 177 6.78 -20.36 8.80
CA LEU A 177 5.88 -19.22 8.72
C LEU A 177 4.57 -19.50 9.47
N ASP A 178 4.00 -20.70 9.31
CA ASP A 178 2.80 -21.11 10.04
C ASP A 178 3.02 -21.05 11.56
N ALA A 179 4.18 -21.53 12.04
CA ALA A 179 4.54 -21.50 13.45
C ALA A 179 4.77 -20.07 13.99
N GLU A 180 5.36 -19.18 13.21
CA GLU A 180 5.54 -17.77 13.56
C GLU A 180 4.20 -17.03 13.67
N LEU A 181 3.33 -17.22 12.69
CA LEU A 181 2.01 -16.58 12.67
C LEU A 181 1.09 -17.11 13.75
N ALA A 182 1.15 -18.42 14.05
CA ALA A 182 0.38 -19.03 15.13
C ALA A 182 0.72 -18.43 16.51
N LYS A 183 1.98 -18.05 16.77
CA LYS A 183 2.37 -17.32 18.00
C LYS A 183 1.69 -15.96 18.12
N LEU A 184 1.33 -15.35 17.00
CA LEU A 184 0.60 -14.09 16.93
C LEU A 184 -0.93 -14.26 16.90
N GLY A 185 -1.42 -15.51 16.97
CA GLY A 185 -2.85 -15.83 16.86
C GLY A 185 -3.40 -15.73 15.44
N VAL A 186 -2.53 -15.77 14.42
CA VAL A 186 -2.91 -15.67 12.99
C VAL A 186 -2.83 -17.05 12.35
N GLU A 187 -3.93 -17.53 11.78
CA GLU A 187 -3.97 -18.78 11.01
C GLU A 187 -3.54 -18.49 9.56
N MET A 188 -2.40 -19.09 9.12
CA MET A 188 -2.00 -19.03 7.70
C MET A 188 -2.74 -20.11 6.90
N ILE A 189 -3.34 -19.73 5.77
CA ILE A 189 -4.03 -20.62 4.84
C ILE A 189 -3.40 -20.51 3.46
N ALA A 190 -2.65 -21.54 3.06
CA ALA A 190 -2.01 -21.63 1.76
C ALA A 190 -2.12 -23.05 1.18
N PRO A 191 -2.41 -23.21 -0.12
CA PRO A 191 -2.39 -24.53 -0.73
C PRO A 191 -0.99 -25.13 -0.70
N HIS A 192 -0.89 -26.41 -0.37
CA HIS A 192 0.40 -27.10 -0.33
C HIS A 192 1.09 -27.11 -1.71
N ARG A 193 2.42 -26.98 -1.67
CA ARG A 193 3.26 -27.11 -2.87
C ARG A 193 3.17 -28.54 -3.41
N ARG A 194 3.22 -28.69 -4.73
CA ARG A 194 3.15 -30.02 -5.38
C ARG A 194 4.29 -30.95 -4.95
N ASN A 195 5.44 -30.40 -4.64
CA ASN A 195 6.64 -31.12 -4.21
C ASN A 195 6.84 -31.17 -2.69
N ARG A 196 5.79 -30.89 -1.90
CA ARG A 196 5.85 -30.98 -0.44
C ARG A 196 6.11 -32.43 -0.02
N LYS A 197 7.20 -32.65 0.70
CA LYS A 197 7.58 -33.97 1.26
C LYS A 197 7.05 -34.19 2.68
N ARG A 198 6.69 -33.10 3.38
CA ARG A 198 6.17 -33.15 4.76
C ARG A 198 4.68 -33.48 4.80
N PRO A 199 4.15 -33.99 5.92
CA PRO A 199 2.72 -34.20 6.09
C PRO A 199 1.92 -32.93 5.79
N LYS A 200 0.70 -33.11 5.34
CA LYS A 200 -0.22 -31.99 5.12
C LYS A 200 -0.64 -31.41 6.47
N THR A 201 -0.57 -30.10 6.62
CA THR A 201 -0.95 -29.36 7.83
C THR A 201 -2.37 -28.77 7.72
N GLN A 202 -2.97 -28.80 6.53
CA GLN A 202 -4.29 -28.25 6.26
C GLN A 202 -5.16 -29.24 5.50
N ASP A 203 -6.42 -29.30 5.87
CA ASP A 203 -7.45 -30.06 5.14
C ASP A 203 -8.16 -29.19 4.08
N GLY A 204 -9.13 -29.77 3.37
CA GLY A 204 -9.88 -29.05 2.33
C GLY A 204 -10.85 -27.97 2.86
N ARG A 205 -11.11 -27.91 4.19
CA ARG A 205 -12.05 -26.94 4.79
C ARG A 205 -11.48 -25.52 4.81
N PRO A 206 -10.30 -25.25 5.38
CA PRO A 206 -9.65 -23.95 5.28
C PRO A 206 -9.40 -23.54 3.83
N LEU A 207 -9.00 -24.46 2.96
CA LEU A 207 -8.69 -24.19 1.56
C LEU A 207 -9.90 -23.73 0.71
N ARG A 208 -11.13 -23.92 1.17
CA ARG A 208 -12.31 -23.32 0.51
C ARG A 208 -12.22 -21.79 0.50
N ARG A 209 -11.58 -21.20 1.50
CA ARG A 209 -11.36 -19.74 1.61
C ARG A 209 -10.40 -19.22 0.55
N TYR A 210 -9.46 -20.04 0.09
CA TYR A 210 -8.53 -19.71 -0.99
C TYR A 210 -9.24 -19.33 -2.30
N ARG A 211 -10.43 -19.82 -2.56
CA ARG A 211 -11.22 -19.44 -3.73
C ARG A 211 -11.53 -17.94 -3.80
N ARG A 212 -11.46 -17.23 -2.68
CA ARG A 212 -11.70 -15.79 -2.58
C ARG A 212 -10.44 -14.94 -2.76
N ARG A 213 -9.29 -15.56 -3.07
CA ARG A 213 -8.01 -14.85 -3.27
C ARG A 213 -8.05 -13.81 -4.40
N TRP A 214 -8.98 -13.93 -5.34
CA TRP A 214 -9.21 -12.90 -6.34
C TRP A 214 -9.38 -11.48 -5.77
N LYS A 215 -9.67 -11.33 -4.47
CA LYS A 215 -9.80 -10.03 -3.79
C LYS A 215 -8.47 -9.28 -3.71
N ILE A 216 -7.37 -9.97 -3.42
CA ILE A 216 -6.04 -9.33 -3.45
C ILE A 216 -5.61 -9.05 -4.90
N GLU A 217 -5.96 -9.92 -5.86
CA GLU A 217 -5.71 -9.66 -7.28
C GLU A 217 -6.47 -8.42 -7.76
N ARG A 218 -7.71 -8.26 -7.31
CA ARG A 218 -8.52 -7.05 -7.56
C ARG A 218 -7.89 -5.81 -6.93
N LEU A 219 -7.33 -5.89 -5.71
CA LEU A 219 -6.61 -4.78 -5.09
C LEU A 219 -5.42 -4.35 -5.95
N PHE A 220 -4.62 -5.30 -6.44
CA PHE A 220 -3.52 -4.97 -7.36
C PHE A 220 -4.01 -4.38 -8.68
N ALA A 221 -5.13 -4.87 -9.21
CA ALA A 221 -5.75 -4.27 -10.39
C ALA A 221 -6.20 -2.83 -10.14
N TRP A 222 -6.79 -2.52 -8.99
CA TRP A 222 -7.13 -1.14 -8.60
C TRP A 222 -5.89 -0.25 -8.47
N LEU A 223 -4.82 -0.74 -7.82
CA LEU A 223 -3.56 -0.02 -7.73
C LEU A 223 -2.92 0.17 -9.11
N GLY A 224 -3.03 -0.81 -10.01
CA GLY A 224 -2.54 -0.75 -11.39
C GLY A 224 -3.23 0.32 -12.26
N ASN A 225 -4.42 0.80 -11.89
CA ASN A 225 -5.06 1.94 -12.56
C ASN A 225 -4.30 3.26 -12.32
N PHE A 226 -3.44 3.31 -11.31
CA PHE A 226 -2.52 4.42 -11.07
C PHE A 226 -1.21 4.17 -11.81
N ARG A 227 -1.06 4.74 -13.01
CA ARG A 227 0.07 4.47 -13.91
C ARG A 227 1.44 4.68 -13.25
N ARG A 228 1.53 5.59 -12.26
CA ARG A 228 2.77 5.83 -11.51
C ARG A 228 3.21 4.64 -10.67
N LEU A 229 2.31 3.68 -10.37
CA LEU A 229 2.61 2.49 -9.59
C LEU A 229 3.04 1.28 -10.43
N VAL A 230 2.78 1.29 -11.75
CA VAL A 230 3.04 0.16 -12.66
C VAL A 230 4.53 -0.06 -12.89
N VAL A 231 5.28 1.04 -12.96
CA VAL A 231 6.74 1.06 -13.05
C VAL A 231 7.29 2.00 -11.99
N ARG A 232 8.33 1.58 -11.30
CA ARG A 232 8.95 2.42 -10.27
C ARG A 232 9.98 3.35 -10.88
N TYR A 233 9.62 4.63 -10.99
CA TYR A 233 10.53 5.71 -11.39
C TYR A 233 11.26 6.35 -10.18
N GLU A 234 10.77 6.16 -8.98
CA GLU A 234 11.30 6.76 -7.76
C GLU A 234 12.60 6.10 -7.33
N ARG A 235 13.69 6.89 -7.25
CA ARG A 235 14.97 6.43 -6.71
C ARG A 235 14.86 5.97 -5.25
N TYR A 236 14.12 6.74 -4.44
CA TYR A 236 13.90 6.43 -3.03
C TYR A 236 12.68 5.54 -2.86
N ALA A 237 12.86 4.39 -2.19
CA ALA A 237 11.78 3.42 -1.93
C ALA A 237 10.63 4.07 -1.15
N LEU A 238 10.95 4.97 -0.21
CA LEU A 238 9.95 5.69 0.59
C LEU A 238 9.03 6.56 -0.29
N ASN A 239 9.58 7.20 -1.33
CA ASN A 239 8.76 7.96 -2.27
C ASN A 239 7.85 7.05 -3.12
N TYR A 240 8.33 5.88 -3.54
CA TYR A 240 7.47 4.92 -4.22
C TYR A 240 6.35 4.43 -3.29
N LEU A 241 6.69 4.05 -2.07
CA LEU A 241 5.71 3.63 -1.06
C LEU A 241 4.67 4.72 -0.78
N GLY A 242 5.09 5.99 -0.71
CA GLY A 242 4.16 7.12 -0.56
C GLY A 242 3.11 7.21 -1.68
N PHE A 243 3.46 6.90 -2.93
CA PHE A 243 2.49 6.81 -4.02
C PHE A 243 1.56 5.59 -3.85
N VAL A 244 2.08 4.45 -3.40
CA VAL A 244 1.24 3.28 -3.05
C VAL A 244 0.24 3.64 -1.95
N GLN A 245 0.71 4.29 -0.90
CA GLN A 245 -0.12 4.77 0.21
C GLN A 245 -1.23 5.72 -0.27
N LEU A 246 -0.91 6.67 -1.15
CA LEU A 246 -1.91 7.53 -1.79
C LEU A 246 -2.94 6.72 -2.60
N GLY A 247 -2.51 5.70 -3.33
CA GLY A 247 -3.41 4.78 -4.02
C GLY A 247 -4.36 4.07 -3.05
N CYS A 248 -3.82 3.56 -1.94
CA CYS A 248 -4.62 2.93 -0.88
C CYS A 248 -5.61 3.92 -0.22
N ILE A 249 -5.19 5.15 0.08
CA ILE A 249 -6.06 6.21 0.59
C ILE A 249 -7.26 6.43 -0.34
N LEU A 250 -7.02 6.56 -1.64
CA LEU A 250 -8.09 6.77 -2.62
C LEU A 250 -9.05 5.58 -2.73
N ILE A 251 -8.56 4.35 -2.50
CA ILE A 251 -9.40 3.16 -2.46
C ILE A 251 -10.26 3.16 -1.19
N LEU A 252 -9.68 3.48 -0.02
CA LEU A 252 -10.41 3.53 1.25
C LEU A 252 -11.47 4.64 1.26
N LEU A 253 -11.18 5.82 0.72
CA LEU A 253 -12.15 6.92 0.58
C LEU A 253 -13.40 6.58 -0.25
N ARG A 254 -13.34 5.52 -1.06
CA ARG A 254 -14.51 5.04 -1.83
C ARG A 254 -15.39 4.07 -1.05
N GLN A 255 -14.93 3.61 0.12
CA GLN A 255 -15.67 2.70 1.00
C GLN A 255 -16.48 3.47 2.07
N GLY A 256 -16.17 4.75 2.23
CA GLY A 256 -16.75 5.70 3.18
C GLY A 256 -18.16 6.22 2.85
#